data_9cfb4d2b04c72a43e05c4c90278b3955
#
_entry.id   9cfb4d2b04c72a43e05c4c90278b3955
#
_cell.length_a   1.000
_cell.length_b   1.000
_cell.length_c   1.000
_cell.angle_alpha   90.00
_cell.angle_beta   90.00
_cell.angle_gamma   90.00
#
_symmetry.space_group_name_H-M   'P 1'
#
loop_
_entity.id
_entity.type
_entity.pdbx_description
1 polymer ?
#
loop_
_entity_poly.entity_id
_entity_poly.type
_entity_poly.pdbx_seq_one_letter_code
_entity_poly.pdbx_strand_id
1 'polypeptide(L)'
;MQNHTLTTIQLSEMLEKKVPVLLLDVRDAEKFISGSLVHENVSARNVPYLLMKEQDKPLDDETEKLAQNVQIVTLCTTGNKAQKAAALLREHGFHANALEGGLTAWKEQSSETK
;
A
#
# COMPACT_ATOMS: atom_id res chain seq x y z
N MET A 1 -4.61 13.05 17.73
CA MET A 1 -4.82 13.01 16.30
C MET A 1 -4.42 11.67 15.73
N GLN A 2 -5.30 11.04 14.99
CA GLN A 2 -4.97 9.74 14.44
C GLN A 2 -4.03 9.88 13.25
N ASN A 3 -3.02 9.02 13.25
CA ASN A 3 -2.07 8.94 12.16
C ASN A 3 -2.44 7.74 11.29
N HIS A 4 -2.75 7.98 10.04
CA HIS A 4 -3.15 6.92 9.12
C HIS A 4 -2.00 6.45 8.23
N THR A 5 -0.80 6.45 8.80
CA THR A 5 0.38 5.95 8.11
C THR A 5 1.04 4.85 8.95
N LEU A 6 1.79 4.00 8.26
CA LEU A 6 2.64 3.00 8.88
C LEU A 6 4.09 3.30 8.52
N THR A 7 4.98 3.16 9.49
CA THR A 7 6.40 3.29 9.18
C THR A 7 6.89 2.03 8.48
N THR A 8 8.06 2.11 7.85
CA THR A 8 8.66 0.95 7.22
C THR A 8 8.97 -0.14 8.25
N ILE A 9 9.35 0.26 9.46
CA ILE A 9 9.62 -0.70 10.53
C ILE A 9 8.33 -1.42 10.94
N GLN A 10 7.24 -0.69 11.08
CA GLN A 10 5.95 -1.31 11.44
C GLN A 10 5.50 -2.30 10.37
N LEU A 11 5.62 -1.92 9.09
CA LEU A 11 5.25 -2.83 8.01
C LEU A 11 6.14 -4.07 8.01
N SER A 12 7.44 -3.87 8.19
CA SER A 12 8.39 -4.97 8.24
C SER A 12 8.02 -5.97 9.33
N GLU A 13 7.66 -5.48 10.51
CA GLU A 13 7.25 -6.35 11.61
C GLU A 13 5.97 -7.11 11.28
N MET A 14 5.01 -6.44 10.65
CA MET A 14 3.77 -7.09 10.26
C MET A 14 4.02 -8.23 9.26
N LEU A 15 4.91 -8.00 8.30
CA LEU A 15 5.24 -9.00 7.31
C LEU A 15 5.96 -10.19 7.94
N GLU A 16 6.88 -9.93 8.88
CA GLU A 16 7.60 -10.99 9.57
C GLU A 16 6.69 -11.84 10.43
N LYS A 17 5.70 -11.21 11.05
CA LYS A 17 4.72 -11.92 11.89
C LYS A 17 3.61 -12.56 11.08
N LYS A 18 3.66 -12.41 9.76
CA LYS A 18 2.68 -12.95 8.83
C LYS A 18 1.26 -12.44 9.09
N VAL A 19 1.17 -11.18 9.51
CA VAL A 19 -0.12 -10.50 9.63
C VAL A 19 -0.71 -10.36 8.23
N PRO A 20 -1.98 -10.70 8.03
CA PRO A 20 -2.60 -10.52 6.70
C PRO A 20 -2.61 -9.07 6.28
N VAL A 21 -1.93 -8.76 5.17
CA VAL A 21 -1.89 -7.41 4.62
C VAL A 21 -2.08 -7.49 3.12
N LEU A 22 -2.70 -6.46 2.57
CA LEU A 22 -2.81 -6.29 1.12
C LEU A 22 -2.04 -5.04 0.75
N LEU A 23 -0.96 -5.21 -0.01
CA LEU A 23 -0.14 -4.09 -0.44
C LEU A 23 -0.66 -3.58 -1.78
N LEU A 24 -1.02 -2.30 -1.84
CA LEU A 24 -1.51 -1.68 -3.07
C LEU A 24 -0.56 -0.58 -3.50
N ASP A 25 0.12 -0.81 -4.62
CA ASP A 25 0.96 0.20 -5.24
C ASP A 25 0.06 1.08 -6.08
N VAL A 26 -0.05 2.36 -5.69
CA VAL A 26 -1.00 3.28 -6.33
C VAL A 26 -0.35 4.19 -7.35
N ARG A 27 0.87 3.87 -7.77
CA ARG A 27 1.55 4.57 -8.85
C ARG A 27 0.97 4.14 -10.20
N ASP A 28 1.35 4.86 -11.25
CA ASP A 28 0.97 4.47 -12.60
C ASP A 28 1.59 3.11 -12.94
N ALA A 29 0.96 2.39 -13.85
CA ALA A 29 1.39 1.04 -14.20
C ALA A 29 2.85 0.97 -14.65
N GLU A 30 3.33 1.98 -15.36
CA GLU A 30 4.71 2.00 -15.82
C GLU A 30 5.70 1.96 -14.67
N LYS A 31 5.42 2.73 -13.61
CA LYS A 31 6.28 2.74 -12.44
C LYS A 31 6.20 1.43 -11.67
N PHE A 32 5.01 0.87 -11.58
CA PHE A 32 4.82 -0.42 -10.92
C PHE A 32 5.63 -1.51 -11.62
N ILE A 33 5.60 -1.54 -12.94
CA ILE A 33 6.32 -2.55 -13.73
C ILE A 33 7.82 -2.44 -13.51
N SER A 34 8.33 -1.22 -13.28
CA SER A 34 9.76 -1.01 -13.06
C SER A 34 10.25 -1.54 -11.70
N GLY A 35 9.32 -1.93 -10.84
CA GLY A 35 9.66 -2.51 -9.54
C GLY A 35 8.77 -1.98 -8.44
N SER A 36 8.39 -2.85 -7.52
CA SER A 36 7.55 -2.50 -6.39
C SER A 36 8.00 -3.27 -5.17
N LEU A 37 7.20 -3.25 -4.10
CA LEU A 37 7.55 -3.93 -2.86
C LEU A 37 7.23 -5.41 -2.96
N VAL A 38 8.21 -6.24 -2.67
CA VAL A 38 8.03 -7.68 -2.57
C VAL A 38 8.76 -8.14 -1.30
N HIS A 39 8.09 -8.96 -0.51
CA HIS A 39 8.69 -9.53 0.70
C HIS A 39 8.21 -10.97 0.84
N GLU A 40 9.13 -11.91 0.61
CA GLU A 40 8.81 -13.35 0.63
C GLU A 40 7.63 -13.65 -0.29
N ASN A 41 6.50 -14.09 0.26
CA ASN A 41 5.33 -14.46 -0.53
C ASN A 41 4.32 -13.31 -0.71
N VAL A 42 4.67 -12.13 -0.22
CA VAL A 42 3.78 -10.97 -0.29
C VAL A 42 4.31 -9.99 -1.32
N SER A 43 3.48 -9.65 -2.29
CA SER A 43 3.87 -8.68 -3.32
C SER A 43 2.74 -7.66 -3.49
N ALA A 44 3.12 -6.46 -3.93
CA ALA A 44 2.15 -5.40 -4.14
C ALA A 44 1.33 -5.64 -5.39
N ARG A 45 0.07 -5.22 -5.33
CA ARG A 45 -0.85 -5.22 -6.46
C ARG A 45 -0.93 -3.78 -6.97
N ASN A 46 -0.99 -3.59 -8.28
CA ASN A 46 -1.07 -2.23 -8.83
C ASN A 46 -2.53 -1.79 -8.97
N VAL A 47 -2.86 -0.72 -8.27
CA VAL A 47 -4.17 -0.06 -8.41
C VAL A 47 -3.90 1.44 -8.49
N PRO A 48 -3.71 1.98 -9.71
CA PRO A 48 -3.37 3.39 -9.86
C PRO A 48 -4.40 4.31 -9.21
N TYR A 49 -3.90 5.30 -8.46
CA TYR A 49 -4.77 6.23 -7.74
C TYR A 49 -5.73 6.96 -8.66
N LEU A 50 -5.27 7.32 -9.86
CA LEU A 50 -6.14 8.01 -10.81
C LEU A 50 -7.37 7.19 -11.15
N LEU A 51 -7.21 5.88 -11.31
CA LEU A 51 -8.33 5.00 -11.60
C LEU A 51 -9.26 4.88 -10.40
N MET A 52 -8.71 4.88 -9.19
CA MET A 52 -9.53 4.82 -7.98
C MET A 52 -10.45 6.03 -7.89
N LYS A 53 -9.98 7.21 -8.28
CA LYS A 53 -10.78 8.43 -8.22
C LYS A 53 -11.86 8.49 -9.28
N GLU A 54 -11.59 7.90 -10.45
CA GLU A 54 -12.48 8.02 -11.59
C GLU A 54 -13.61 7.01 -11.59
N GLN A 55 -13.50 5.97 -10.78
CA GLN A 55 -14.50 4.89 -10.76
C GLN A 55 -15.46 5.04 -9.59
N ASP A 56 -16.65 4.48 -9.73
CA ASP A 56 -17.64 4.48 -8.65
C ASP A 56 -17.12 3.73 -7.42
N LYS A 57 -16.32 2.71 -7.65
CA LYS A 57 -15.70 1.93 -6.57
C LYS A 57 -14.18 2.06 -6.70
N PRO A 58 -13.47 2.23 -5.59
CA PRO A 58 -12.01 2.38 -5.66
C PRO A 58 -11.27 1.11 -6.05
N LEU A 59 -11.87 -0.05 -5.83
CA LEU A 59 -11.24 -1.34 -6.13
C LEU A 59 -12.13 -2.17 -7.04
N ASP A 60 -11.50 -2.96 -7.92
CA ASP A 60 -12.25 -3.92 -8.70
C ASP A 60 -12.73 -5.06 -7.81
N ASP A 61 -13.62 -5.89 -8.33
CA ASP A 61 -14.24 -6.96 -7.52
C ASP A 61 -13.23 -7.94 -6.95
N GLU A 62 -12.21 -8.30 -7.73
CA GLU A 62 -11.18 -9.22 -7.27
C GLU A 62 -10.37 -8.64 -6.13
N THR A 63 -9.92 -7.39 -6.30
CA THR A 63 -9.12 -6.72 -5.28
C THR A 63 -9.94 -6.47 -4.02
N GLU A 64 -11.22 -6.13 -4.20
CA GLU A 64 -12.12 -5.91 -3.07
C GLU A 64 -12.27 -7.18 -2.23
N LYS A 65 -12.36 -8.33 -2.87
CA LYS A 65 -12.42 -9.60 -2.14
C LYS A 65 -11.15 -9.84 -1.33
N LEU A 66 -10.01 -9.54 -1.92
CA LEU A 66 -8.73 -9.70 -1.23
C LEU A 66 -8.61 -8.74 -0.03
N ALA A 67 -9.28 -7.60 -0.12
CA ALA A 67 -9.21 -6.57 0.92
C ALA A 67 -10.09 -6.84 2.13
N GLN A 68 -10.97 -7.84 2.06
CA GLN A 68 -11.89 -8.14 3.15
C GLN A 68 -11.15 -8.61 4.39
N ASN A 69 -11.40 -7.91 5.50
CA ASN A 69 -10.84 -8.29 6.80
C ASN A 69 -9.31 -8.29 6.88
N VAL A 70 -8.65 -7.55 5.99
CA VAL A 70 -7.20 -7.42 6.05
C VAL A 70 -6.82 -5.94 6.11
N GLN A 71 -5.61 -5.68 6.59
CA GLN A 71 -5.06 -4.34 6.58
C GLN A 71 -4.55 -4.03 5.18
N ILE A 72 -5.01 -2.93 4.59
CA ILE A 72 -4.48 -2.45 3.32
C ILE A 72 -3.35 -1.46 3.61
N VAL A 73 -2.25 -1.62 2.90
CA VAL A 73 -1.15 -0.66 2.98
C VAL A 73 -0.94 -0.11 1.58
N THR A 74 -1.16 1.19 1.40
CA THR A 74 -0.97 1.83 0.10
C THR A 74 0.47 2.30 -0.04
N LEU A 75 1.01 2.17 -1.24
CA LEU A 75 2.41 2.47 -1.55
C LEU A 75 2.51 3.43 -2.72
N CYS A 76 3.43 4.38 -2.63
CA CYS A 76 3.85 5.15 -3.80
C CYS A 76 5.34 5.48 -3.61
N THR A 77 5.90 6.36 -4.41
CA THR A 77 7.34 6.64 -4.33
C THR A 77 7.73 7.26 -3.00
N THR A 78 7.04 8.33 -2.59
CA THR A 78 7.38 9.08 -1.37
C THR A 78 6.28 9.15 -0.31
N GLY A 79 5.08 8.64 -0.61
CA GLY A 79 4.00 8.57 0.36
C GLY A 79 2.83 9.52 0.14
N ASN A 80 2.99 10.58 -0.65
CA ASN A 80 1.91 11.56 -0.81
C ASN A 80 0.67 10.99 -1.49
N LYS A 81 0.86 10.36 -2.64
CA LYS A 81 -0.25 9.76 -3.37
C LYS A 81 -0.88 8.62 -2.58
N ALA A 82 -0.03 7.86 -1.88
CA ALA A 82 -0.50 6.75 -1.06
C ALA A 82 -1.41 7.23 0.07
N GLN A 83 -1.12 8.39 0.67
CA GLN A 83 -1.98 8.93 1.72
C GLN A 83 -3.35 9.28 1.19
N LYS A 84 -3.40 9.88 0.00
CA LYS A 84 -4.68 10.21 -0.64
C LYS A 84 -5.46 8.95 -0.97
N ALA A 85 -4.78 7.94 -1.47
CA ALA A 85 -5.43 6.67 -1.79
C ALA A 85 -5.97 5.98 -0.54
N ALA A 86 -5.19 5.97 0.54
CA ALA A 86 -5.63 5.37 1.79
C ALA A 86 -6.86 6.09 2.34
N ALA A 87 -6.89 7.43 2.25
CA ALA A 87 -8.04 8.21 2.69
C ALA A 87 -9.30 7.85 1.90
N LEU A 88 -9.15 7.72 0.58
CA LEU A 88 -10.26 7.34 -0.28
C LEU A 88 -10.80 5.95 0.09
N LEU A 89 -9.89 5.00 0.35
CA LEU A 89 -10.29 3.66 0.75
C LEU A 89 -11.01 3.66 2.09
N ARG A 90 -10.55 4.46 3.05
CA ARG A 90 -11.22 4.56 4.34
C ARG A 90 -12.64 5.11 4.19
N GLU A 91 -12.84 6.06 3.27
CA GLU A 91 -14.18 6.59 3.00
C GLU A 91 -15.14 5.50 2.50
N HIS A 92 -14.60 4.47 1.88
CA HIS A 92 -15.38 3.34 1.39
C HIS A 92 -15.43 2.16 2.36
N GLY A 93 -14.97 2.37 3.60
CA GLY A 93 -15.11 1.36 4.63
C GLY A 93 -13.96 0.37 4.75
N PHE A 94 -12.88 0.57 4.03
CA PHE A 94 -11.72 -0.32 4.10
C PHE A 94 -10.75 0.13 5.19
N HIS A 95 -10.00 -0.82 5.73
CA HIS A 95 -8.93 -0.53 6.69
C HIS A 95 -7.65 -0.26 5.91
N ALA A 96 -7.32 1.01 5.72
CA ALA A 96 -6.20 1.39 4.88
C ALA A 96 -5.30 2.43 5.54
N ASN A 97 -4.00 2.18 5.48
CA ASN A 97 -2.97 3.12 5.92
C ASN A 97 -1.92 3.23 4.83
N ALA A 98 -1.28 4.39 4.74
CA ALA A 98 -0.23 4.61 3.75
C ALA A 98 1.14 4.28 4.34
N LEU A 99 2.04 3.73 3.52
CA LEU A 99 3.41 3.50 3.95
C LEU A 99 4.15 4.84 3.98
N GLU A 100 4.57 5.24 5.16
CA GLU A 100 5.27 6.51 5.36
C GLU A 100 6.61 6.51 4.62
N GLY A 101 6.85 7.57 3.83
CA GLY A 101 8.04 7.67 3.02
C GLY A 101 8.05 6.78 1.79
N GLY A 102 7.04 5.95 1.62
CA GLY A 102 6.86 5.14 0.42
C GLY A 102 7.97 4.15 0.13
N LEU A 103 8.08 3.81 -1.14
CA LEU A 103 9.09 2.85 -1.58
C LEU A 103 10.51 3.35 -1.38
N THR A 104 10.71 4.66 -1.42
CA THR A 104 12.04 5.24 -1.16
C THR A 104 12.51 4.88 0.26
N ALA A 105 11.65 5.09 1.25
CA ALA A 105 11.99 4.76 2.63
C ALA A 105 12.16 3.26 2.82
N TRP A 106 11.32 2.46 2.14
CA TRP A 106 11.43 1.01 2.23
C TRP A 106 12.78 0.52 1.71
N LYS A 107 13.23 1.05 0.58
CA LYS A 107 14.51 0.67 0.00
C LYS A 107 15.68 1.09 0.88
N GLU A 108 15.59 2.26 1.49
CA GLU A 108 16.63 2.74 2.40
C GLU A 108 16.75 1.84 3.62
N GLN A 109 15.63 1.44 4.19
CA GLN A 109 15.63 0.53 5.32
C GLN A 109 16.25 -0.81 4.97
N SER A 110 15.90 -1.36 3.80
CA SER A 110 16.43 -2.64 3.35
C SER A 110 17.94 -2.59 3.17
N SER A 111 18.46 -1.46 2.68
CA SER A 111 19.90 -1.30 2.51
C SER A 111 20.61 -1.24 3.86
N GLU A 112 20.00 -0.64 4.86
CA GLU A 112 20.60 -0.50 6.19
C GLU A 112 20.65 -1.81 6.95
N THR A 113 19.79 -2.76 6.63
CA THR A 113 19.70 -4.01 7.38
C THR A 113 20.62 -5.11 6.88
N LYS A 114 21.43 -4.81 5.90
CA LYS A 114 22.37 -5.80 5.38
C LYS A 114 23.54 -6.06 6.30
#